data_04da61acdfbc3c689375160a6e870ceb
#
_entry.id   04da61acdfbc3c689375160a6e870ceb
#
_cell.length_a   1.000
_cell.length_b   1.000
_cell.length_c   1.000
_cell.angle_alpha   90.00
_cell.angle_beta   90.00
_cell.angle_gamma   90.00
#
_symmetry.space_group_name_H-M   'P 1'
#
loop_
_entity.id
_entity.type
_entity.pdbx_description
1 polymer ?
#
loop_
_entity_poly.entity_id
_entity_poly.type
_entity_poly.pdbx_seq_one_letter_code
_entity_poly.pdbx_strand_id
1 'polypeptide(L)'
;MAKSYKFMKRMVWGVAIVAVVLGALWFIPVSAVVVAPGITGDLAQMVKVRGGHPSQRGRLLMVAVTIARANEFLQLASHVDHNFELVPQSLALGGLSMKQYVQYNLSLMHQSHLAAEVAGEHLAGLPARMVAVPGALVAAVSKKGTAFHKIQPGDLIVKIGSYKVASPSDVRAIMQKHFKVGEIVNFTVVRHGQQVVIPIKTTTIPHDPAPGIGVLISTLQRPVVPRPVTIKTTNIGGPSAGMMMALEIYQQITGKTLAHGHIVAGTGEVTPSGQVLPIGGVAQKVITVHRAGATVFLVPQKNYRKAEWMNHLKGYHMKIYPVTSLTQALHILRTKV
;
A
#
# COMPACT_ATOMS: atom_id res chain seq x y z
N MET A 1 18.19 20.21 58.04
CA MET A 1 18.05 20.91 56.75
C MET A 1 19.17 20.58 55.75
N ALA A 2 20.48 20.62 56.10
CA ALA A 2 21.58 20.40 55.16
C ALA A 2 21.66 18.99 54.48
N LYS A 3 21.23 17.90 55.16
CA LYS A 3 21.21 16.55 54.58
C LYS A 3 20.10 16.42 53.50
N SER A 4 18.93 17.04 53.72
CA SER A 4 17.81 17.01 52.74
C SER A 4 18.16 17.80 51.47
N TYR A 5 18.85 18.94 51.60
CA TYR A 5 19.31 19.74 50.47
C TYR A 5 20.35 19.01 49.59
N LYS A 6 21.30 18.31 50.21
CA LYS A 6 22.32 17.51 49.48
C LYS A 6 21.67 16.32 48.77
N PHE A 7 20.64 15.68 49.37
CA PHE A 7 19.88 14.60 48.77
C PHE A 7 19.10 15.10 47.56
N MET A 8 18.35 16.19 47.69
CA MET A 8 17.57 16.79 46.60
C MET A 8 18.47 17.22 45.44
N LYS A 9 19.65 17.83 45.71
CA LYS A 9 20.60 18.20 44.68
C LYS A 9 21.14 16.97 43.92
N ARG A 10 21.48 15.89 44.61
CA ARG A 10 21.89 14.63 43.97
C ARG A 10 20.78 14.02 43.10
N MET A 11 19.55 14.08 43.54
CA MET A 11 18.39 13.60 42.77
C MET A 11 18.16 14.44 41.51
N VAL A 12 18.27 15.78 41.59
CA VAL A 12 18.18 16.66 40.43
C VAL A 12 19.28 16.41 39.41
N TRP A 13 20.53 16.22 39.86
CA TRP A 13 21.64 15.87 38.99
C TRP A 13 21.45 14.48 38.34
N GLY A 14 20.95 13.51 39.09
CA GLY A 14 20.62 12.16 38.55
C GLY A 14 19.57 12.24 37.45
N VAL A 15 18.49 13.00 37.67
CA VAL A 15 17.45 13.22 36.63
C VAL A 15 18.02 13.94 35.42
N ALA A 16 18.86 14.96 35.63
CA ALA A 16 19.49 15.70 34.54
C ALA A 16 20.41 14.80 33.68
N ILE A 17 21.20 13.95 34.31
CA ILE A 17 22.07 12.99 33.61
C ILE A 17 21.22 11.99 32.80
N VAL A 18 20.15 11.43 33.38
CA VAL A 18 19.24 10.52 32.66
C VAL A 18 18.60 11.22 31.47
N ALA A 19 18.14 12.47 31.64
CA ALA A 19 17.57 13.24 30.53
C ALA A 19 18.56 13.47 29.39
N VAL A 20 19.83 13.80 29.72
CA VAL A 20 20.91 13.96 28.74
C VAL A 20 21.20 12.67 28.01
N VAL A 21 21.28 11.53 28.73
CA VAL A 21 21.50 10.22 28.13
C VAL A 21 20.37 9.84 27.20
N LEU A 22 19.11 9.99 27.62
CA LEU A 22 17.94 9.72 26.78
C LEU A 22 17.90 10.63 25.55
N GLY A 23 18.28 11.92 25.71
CA GLY A 23 18.43 12.86 24.59
C GLY A 23 19.52 12.43 23.61
N ALA A 24 20.66 11.93 24.09
CA ALA A 24 21.74 11.42 23.24
C ALA A 24 21.32 10.18 22.45
N LEU A 25 20.54 9.26 23.04
CA LEU A 25 20.02 8.06 22.36
C LEU A 25 19.10 8.40 21.17
N TRP A 26 18.48 9.58 21.17
CA TRP A 26 17.66 10.04 20.04
C TRP A 26 18.46 10.22 18.75
N PHE A 27 19.73 10.57 18.84
CA PHE A 27 20.60 10.82 17.69
C PHE A 27 21.37 9.59 17.19
N ILE A 28 21.28 8.47 17.90
CA ILE A 28 21.97 7.22 17.52
C ILE A 28 21.04 6.41 16.62
N PRO A 29 21.32 6.27 15.30
CA PRO A 29 20.49 5.49 14.40
C PRO A 29 20.68 4.01 14.62
N VAL A 30 19.59 3.22 14.45
CA VAL A 30 19.63 1.76 14.44
C VAL A 30 19.18 1.22 13.08
N SER A 31 19.62 0.00 12.74
CA SER A 31 19.25 -0.67 11.47
C SER A 31 17.84 -1.26 11.52
N ALA A 32 16.89 -0.45 11.96
CA ALA A 32 15.47 -0.80 12.07
C ALA A 32 14.58 0.36 11.61
N VAL A 33 13.33 0.05 11.30
CA VAL A 33 12.24 1.01 11.17
C VAL A 33 11.26 0.83 12.31
N VAL A 34 10.66 1.91 12.75
CA VAL A 34 9.57 1.90 13.72
C VAL A 34 8.25 2.02 12.98
N VAL A 35 7.32 1.13 13.30
CA VAL A 35 5.92 1.22 12.92
C VAL A 35 5.15 1.75 14.13
N ALA A 36 4.50 2.89 13.95
CA ALA A 36 3.79 3.61 15.01
C ALA A 36 2.34 3.87 14.60
N PRO A 37 1.45 4.20 15.56
CA PRO A 37 0.12 4.73 15.24
C PRO A 37 0.23 5.92 14.29
N GLY A 38 -0.65 5.93 13.29
CA GLY A 38 -0.61 6.94 12.22
C GLY A 38 -1.86 7.80 12.19
N ILE A 39 -2.53 7.83 11.03
CA ILE A 39 -3.67 8.71 10.78
C ILE A 39 -4.89 7.91 10.29
N THR A 40 -6.06 8.49 10.44
CA THR A 40 -7.29 8.06 9.76
C THR A 40 -7.69 9.07 8.70
N GLY A 41 -8.44 8.61 7.68
CA GLY A 41 -9.02 9.47 6.66
C GLY A 41 -10.51 9.17 6.50
N ASP A 42 -11.33 10.22 6.44
CA ASP A 42 -12.76 10.10 6.16
C ASP A 42 -12.97 9.84 4.66
N LEU A 43 -13.52 8.68 4.35
CA LEU A 43 -13.64 8.23 2.96
C LEU A 43 -14.67 9.01 2.16
N ALA A 44 -15.69 9.58 2.78
CA ALA A 44 -16.65 10.44 2.09
C ALA A 44 -16.00 11.71 1.51
N GLN A 45 -14.88 12.16 2.11
CA GLN A 45 -14.08 13.29 1.61
C GLN A 45 -13.05 12.88 0.55
N MET A 46 -12.57 11.63 0.64
CA MET A 46 -11.47 11.12 -0.18
C MET A 46 -11.95 10.47 -1.47
N VAL A 47 -13.12 9.84 -1.45
CA VAL A 47 -13.70 9.07 -2.57
C VAL A 47 -14.90 9.84 -3.13
N LYS A 48 -14.94 10.02 -4.45
CA LYS A 48 -16.06 10.63 -5.15
C LYS A 48 -16.44 9.79 -6.36
N VAL A 49 -17.66 9.27 -6.37
CA VAL A 49 -18.24 8.53 -7.49
C VAL A 49 -19.09 9.50 -8.31
N ARG A 50 -18.96 9.50 -9.63
CA ARG A 50 -19.80 10.33 -10.51
C ARG A 50 -21.27 9.94 -10.35
N GLY A 51 -22.11 10.92 -9.95
CA GLY A 51 -23.53 10.70 -9.67
C GLY A 51 -23.79 9.84 -8.42
N GLY A 52 -22.79 9.73 -7.54
CA GLY A 52 -22.91 9.05 -6.26
C GLY A 52 -23.49 9.95 -5.17
N HIS A 53 -24.01 9.31 -4.12
CA HIS A 53 -24.60 9.98 -2.96
C HIS A 53 -23.77 9.69 -1.71
N PRO A 54 -22.99 10.65 -1.18
CA PRO A 54 -22.25 10.45 0.07
C PRO A 54 -23.23 10.21 1.23
N SER A 55 -22.86 9.30 2.13
CA SER A 55 -23.66 9.05 3.33
C SER A 55 -23.64 10.25 4.26
N GLN A 56 -24.80 10.56 4.83
CA GLN A 56 -24.96 11.63 5.85
C GLN A 56 -25.06 11.08 7.27
N ARG A 57 -25.08 9.75 7.45
CA ARG A 57 -25.23 9.09 8.74
C ARG A 57 -24.04 8.18 9.04
N GLY A 58 -23.20 8.62 10.00
CA GLY A 58 -22.00 7.92 10.37
C GLY A 58 -20.85 8.15 9.39
N ARG A 59 -19.69 7.54 9.65
CA ARG A 59 -18.47 7.72 8.84
C ARG A 59 -17.76 6.40 8.59
N LEU A 60 -17.26 6.22 7.38
CA LEU A 60 -16.30 5.15 7.03
C LEU A 60 -14.89 5.74 7.04
N LEU A 61 -14.01 5.17 7.85
CA LEU A 61 -12.63 5.63 7.98
C LEU A 61 -11.66 4.60 7.40
N MET A 62 -10.71 5.06 6.60
CA MET A 62 -9.47 4.33 6.37
C MET A 62 -8.46 4.59 7.48
N VAL A 63 -7.46 3.72 7.63
CA VAL A 63 -6.39 3.88 8.61
C VAL A 63 -5.03 3.54 8.00
N ALA A 64 -4.05 4.39 8.29
CA ALA A 64 -2.64 4.20 7.95
C ALA A 64 -1.77 4.19 9.21
N VAL A 65 -0.61 3.53 9.14
CA VAL A 65 0.44 3.58 10.15
C VAL A 65 1.50 4.59 9.74
N THR A 66 2.28 5.08 10.69
CA THR A 66 3.50 5.83 10.43
C THR A 66 4.68 4.88 10.41
N ILE A 67 5.53 4.99 9.40
CA ILE A 67 6.80 4.25 9.29
C ILE A 67 7.94 5.25 9.23
N ALA A 68 8.90 5.15 10.15
CA ALA A 68 10.06 6.01 10.22
C ALA A 68 11.33 5.21 10.55
N ARG A 69 12.51 5.80 10.32
CA ARG A 69 13.76 5.23 10.80
C ARG A 69 13.76 5.20 12.32
N ALA A 70 14.20 4.08 12.89
CA ALA A 70 14.35 3.96 14.33
C ALA A 70 15.69 4.52 14.80
N ASN A 71 15.73 4.89 16.08
CA ASN A 71 16.93 5.25 16.83
C ASN A 71 16.97 4.47 18.15
N GLU A 72 18.07 4.54 18.89
CA GLU A 72 18.23 3.81 20.15
C GLU A 72 17.16 4.15 21.20
N PHE A 73 16.69 5.41 21.23
CA PHE A 73 15.60 5.82 22.12
C PHE A 73 14.30 5.07 21.79
N LEU A 74 13.90 5.03 20.49
CA LEU A 74 12.70 4.31 20.04
C LEU A 74 12.85 2.80 20.21
N GLN A 75 14.07 2.27 20.06
CA GLN A 75 14.37 0.87 20.36
C GLN A 75 14.12 0.54 21.82
N LEU A 76 14.62 1.36 22.73
CA LEU A 76 14.38 1.19 24.15
C LEU A 76 12.90 1.35 24.52
N ALA A 77 12.24 2.39 23.98
CA ALA A 77 10.83 2.65 24.20
C ALA A 77 9.91 1.51 23.74
N SER A 78 10.25 0.82 22.65
CA SER A 78 9.45 -0.28 22.10
C SER A 78 9.37 -1.50 23.02
N HIS A 79 10.31 -1.66 23.95
CA HIS A 79 10.27 -2.74 24.94
C HIS A 79 9.23 -2.53 26.05
N VAL A 80 8.88 -1.28 26.31
CA VAL A 80 7.93 -0.90 27.36
C VAL A 80 6.61 -0.37 26.82
N ASP A 81 6.59 0.16 25.60
CA ASP A 81 5.39 0.70 24.97
C ASP A 81 5.07 -0.02 23.64
N HIS A 82 4.05 -0.85 23.69
CA HIS A 82 3.53 -1.61 22.55
C HIS A 82 2.89 -0.74 21.46
N ASN A 83 2.89 0.58 21.62
CA ASN A 83 2.52 1.51 20.54
C ASN A 83 3.53 1.45 19.39
N PHE A 84 4.78 1.09 19.69
CA PHE A 84 5.86 1.02 18.72
C PHE A 84 6.21 -0.44 18.41
N GLU A 85 6.26 -0.77 17.14
CA GLU A 85 6.77 -2.07 16.66
C GLU A 85 8.06 -1.81 15.87
N LEU A 86 9.16 -2.40 16.32
CA LEU A 86 10.43 -2.35 15.60
C LEU A 86 10.52 -3.49 14.62
N VAL A 87 10.85 -3.17 13.39
CA VAL A 87 11.06 -4.15 12.32
C VAL A 87 12.46 -3.95 11.75
N PRO A 88 13.29 -5.00 11.64
CA PRO A 88 14.59 -4.89 10.97
C PRO A 88 14.46 -4.24 9.60
N GLN A 89 15.33 -3.28 9.29
CA GLN A 89 15.26 -2.50 8.05
C GLN A 89 15.26 -3.39 6.80
N SER A 90 16.04 -4.49 6.81
CA SER A 90 16.09 -5.45 5.70
C SER A 90 14.74 -6.10 5.42
N LEU A 91 13.99 -6.45 6.47
CA LEU A 91 12.66 -7.05 6.35
C LEU A 91 11.60 -6.03 5.97
N ALA A 92 11.64 -4.84 6.60
CA ALA A 92 10.63 -3.80 6.37
C ALA A 92 10.73 -3.18 4.97
N LEU A 93 11.96 -2.90 4.51
CA LEU A 93 12.21 -2.21 3.25
C LEU A 93 12.49 -3.16 2.08
N GLY A 94 12.65 -4.47 2.32
CA GLY A 94 12.92 -5.45 1.26
C GLY A 94 14.17 -5.12 0.43
N GLY A 95 15.22 -4.57 1.05
CA GLY A 95 16.46 -4.14 0.37
C GLY A 95 16.36 -2.77 -0.33
N LEU A 96 15.22 -2.11 -0.27
CA LEU A 96 15.03 -0.76 -0.83
C LEU A 96 15.59 0.32 0.11
N SER A 97 16.02 1.45 -0.44
CA SER A 97 16.20 2.67 0.35
C SER A 97 14.85 3.22 0.81
N MET A 98 14.81 4.04 1.85
CA MET A 98 13.57 4.66 2.33
C MET A 98 12.84 5.44 1.22
N LYS A 99 13.56 6.17 0.36
CA LYS A 99 12.98 6.88 -0.78
C LYS A 99 12.31 5.92 -1.78
N GLN A 100 12.97 4.82 -2.12
CA GLN A 100 12.42 3.80 -3.02
C GLN A 100 11.21 3.10 -2.39
N TYR A 101 11.27 2.81 -1.10
CA TYR A 101 10.16 2.22 -0.35
C TYR A 101 8.92 3.12 -0.35
N VAL A 102 9.08 4.43 -0.15
CA VAL A 102 7.98 5.40 -0.24
C VAL A 102 7.37 5.39 -1.65
N GLN A 103 8.19 5.46 -2.70
CA GLN A 103 7.71 5.42 -4.09
C GLN A 103 6.98 4.11 -4.41
N TYR A 104 7.52 2.99 -3.95
CA TYR A 104 6.87 1.68 -4.09
C TYR A 104 5.50 1.64 -3.40
N ASN A 105 5.39 2.13 -2.16
CA ASN A 105 4.12 2.18 -1.45
C ASN A 105 3.09 3.14 -2.10
N LEU A 106 3.54 4.24 -2.70
CA LEU A 106 2.66 5.11 -3.48
C LEU A 106 2.12 4.38 -4.72
N SER A 107 2.94 3.58 -5.39
CA SER A 107 2.49 2.75 -6.52
C SER A 107 1.49 1.67 -6.09
N LEU A 108 1.71 1.03 -4.93
CA LEU A 108 0.75 0.08 -4.35
C LEU A 108 -0.58 0.74 -3.99
N MET A 109 -0.56 1.97 -3.47
CA MET A 109 -1.79 2.73 -3.22
C MET A 109 -2.55 3.01 -4.53
N HIS A 110 -1.85 3.39 -5.60
CA HIS A 110 -2.49 3.59 -6.90
C HIS A 110 -3.15 2.28 -7.41
N GLN A 111 -2.46 1.14 -7.32
CA GLN A 111 -3.06 -0.16 -7.67
C GLN A 111 -4.27 -0.50 -6.80
N SER A 112 -4.22 -0.15 -5.51
CA SER A 112 -5.34 -0.32 -4.57
C SER A 112 -6.56 0.53 -4.96
N HIS A 113 -6.36 1.75 -5.50
CA HIS A 113 -7.45 2.55 -6.04
C HIS A 113 -8.15 1.81 -7.19
N LEU A 114 -7.38 1.33 -8.18
CA LEU A 114 -7.93 0.61 -9.34
C LEU A 114 -8.69 -0.66 -8.92
N ALA A 115 -8.15 -1.41 -7.96
CA ALA A 115 -8.80 -2.59 -7.43
C ALA A 115 -10.08 -2.24 -6.68
N ALA A 116 -10.07 -1.17 -5.87
CA ALA A 116 -11.24 -0.71 -5.11
C ALA A 116 -12.36 -0.19 -6.02
N GLU A 117 -12.03 0.51 -7.12
CA GLU A 117 -12.98 0.96 -8.13
C GLU A 117 -13.74 -0.24 -8.70
N VAL A 118 -13.02 -1.24 -9.22
CA VAL A 118 -13.64 -2.42 -9.80
C VAL A 118 -14.43 -3.22 -8.76
N ALA A 119 -13.83 -3.47 -7.59
CA ALA A 119 -14.47 -4.29 -6.57
C ALA A 119 -15.71 -3.63 -5.96
N GLY A 120 -15.67 -2.30 -5.72
CA GLY A 120 -16.79 -1.54 -5.19
C GLY A 120 -17.97 -1.44 -6.14
N GLU A 121 -17.71 -1.19 -7.44
CA GLU A 121 -18.75 -1.19 -8.47
C GLU A 121 -19.32 -2.58 -8.73
N HIS A 122 -18.46 -3.61 -8.76
CA HIS A 122 -18.90 -4.98 -8.88
C HIS A 122 -19.80 -5.41 -7.70
N LEU A 123 -19.42 -5.02 -6.47
CA LEU A 123 -20.24 -5.24 -5.28
C LEU A 123 -21.62 -4.56 -5.38
N ALA A 124 -21.69 -3.41 -6.07
CA ALA A 124 -22.94 -2.70 -6.36
C ALA A 124 -23.77 -3.29 -7.53
N GLY A 125 -23.29 -4.39 -8.13
CA GLY A 125 -23.97 -5.07 -9.24
C GLY A 125 -23.67 -4.47 -10.62
N LEU A 126 -22.66 -3.61 -10.74
CA LEU A 126 -22.26 -3.01 -12.00
C LEU A 126 -21.21 -3.88 -12.72
N PRO A 127 -21.17 -3.88 -14.09
CA PRO A 127 -20.25 -4.73 -14.87
C PRO A 127 -18.82 -4.14 -14.92
N ALA A 128 -18.24 -3.85 -13.75
CA ALA A 128 -16.87 -3.39 -13.60
C ALA A 128 -15.88 -4.54 -13.75
N ARG A 129 -14.75 -4.31 -14.43
CA ARG A 129 -13.70 -5.32 -14.61
C ARG A 129 -12.34 -4.69 -14.88
N MET A 130 -11.28 -5.44 -14.60
CA MET A 130 -9.92 -5.13 -15.09
C MET A 130 -9.76 -5.68 -16.51
N VAL A 131 -9.17 -4.89 -17.38
CA VAL A 131 -8.82 -5.32 -18.73
C VAL A 131 -7.33 -5.12 -18.99
N ALA A 132 -6.72 -6.08 -19.67
CA ALA A 132 -5.35 -5.96 -20.11
C ALA A 132 -5.22 -4.87 -21.19
N VAL A 133 -4.23 -4.01 -21.05
CA VAL A 133 -3.85 -3.05 -22.09
C VAL A 133 -2.88 -3.76 -23.02
N PRO A 134 -3.11 -3.75 -24.35
CA PRO A 134 -2.19 -4.35 -25.29
C PRO A 134 -0.77 -3.79 -25.16
N GLY A 135 0.22 -4.69 -25.04
CA GLY A 135 1.62 -4.35 -24.83
C GLY A 135 2.25 -5.10 -23.67
N ALA A 136 3.51 -4.81 -23.40
CA ALA A 136 4.27 -5.33 -22.27
C ALA A 136 4.81 -4.17 -21.43
N LEU A 137 4.29 -4.01 -20.20
CA LEU A 137 4.75 -2.99 -19.26
C LEU A 137 6.12 -3.33 -18.72
N VAL A 138 7.07 -2.42 -18.82
CA VAL A 138 8.39 -2.56 -18.20
C VAL A 138 8.27 -2.30 -16.71
N ALA A 139 8.41 -3.34 -15.91
CA ALA A 139 8.39 -3.27 -14.45
C ALA A 139 9.74 -2.86 -13.87
N ALA A 140 10.84 -3.37 -14.47
CA ALA A 140 12.21 -3.05 -14.05
C ALA A 140 13.20 -3.20 -15.21
N VAL A 141 14.34 -2.51 -15.09
CA VAL A 141 15.45 -2.61 -16.05
C VAL A 141 16.71 -3.03 -15.30
N SER A 142 17.33 -4.10 -15.76
CA SER A 142 18.58 -4.62 -15.20
C SER A 142 19.74 -3.67 -15.51
N LYS A 143 20.56 -3.34 -14.53
CA LYS A 143 21.80 -2.55 -14.72
C LYS A 143 22.79 -3.22 -15.66
N LYS A 144 22.73 -4.55 -15.81
CA LYS A 144 23.57 -5.33 -16.72
C LYS A 144 22.94 -5.52 -18.10
N GLY A 145 21.70 -5.08 -18.31
CA GLY A 145 20.98 -5.21 -19.58
C GLY A 145 21.32 -4.09 -20.55
N THR A 146 21.22 -4.37 -21.84
CA THR A 146 21.49 -3.39 -22.93
C THR A 146 20.42 -2.29 -23.03
N ALA A 147 19.25 -2.51 -22.40
CA ALA A 147 18.18 -1.52 -22.27
C ALA A 147 18.45 -0.47 -21.17
N PHE A 148 19.51 -0.67 -20.33
CA PHE A 148 19.83 0.25 -19.24
C PHE A 148 20.08 1.67 -19.76
N HIS A 149 19.54 2.69 -19.10
CA HIS A 149 19.48 4.10 -19.51
C HIS A 149 18.69 4.42 -20.78
N LYS A 150 18.15 3.44 -21.50
CA LYS A 150 17.37 3.64 -22.73
C LYS A 150 15.86 3.47 -22.48
N ILE A 151 15.49 2.31 -21.89
CA ILE A 151 14.13 2.01 -21.45
C ILE A 151 14.02 2.32 -19.96
N GLN A 152 12.82 2.70 -19.53
CA GLN A 152 12.52 3.07 -18.14
C GLN A 152 11.38 2.21 -17.58
N PRO A 153 11.35 1.94 -16.27
CA PRO A 153 10.16 1.40 -15.64
C PRO A 153 8.95 2.30 -15.92
N GLY A 154 7.83 1.69 -16.30
CA GLY A 154 6.62 2.39 -16.74
C GLY A 154 6.47 2.53 -18.25
N ASP A 155 7.51 2.27 -19.05
CA ASP A 155 7.38 2.17 -20.51
C ASP A 155 6.48 0.99 -20.89
N LEU A 156 5.59 1.17 -21.85
CA LEU A 156 4.79 0.08 -22.43
C LEU A 156 5.33 -0.28 -23.81
N ILE A 157 5.93 -1.45 -23.94
CA ILE A 157 6.43 -1.96 -25.23
C ILE A 157 5.24 -2.37 -26.08
N VAL A 158 5.06 -1.73 -27.24
CA VAL A 158 3.94 -1.97 -28.15
C VAL A 158 4.34 -2.54 -29.50
N LYS A 159 5.66 -2.43 -29.87
CA LYS A 159 6.23 -3.06 -31.08
C LYS A 159 7.70 -3.43 -30.85
N ILE A 160 8.14 -4.47 -31.57
CA ILE A 160 9.54 -4.91 -31.68
C ILE A 160 9.82 -5.09 -33.17
N GLY A 161 10.66 -4.22 -33.75
CA GLY A 161 10.79 -4.11 -35.21
C GLY A 161 9.43 -3.73 -35.83
N SER A 162 8.98 -4.54 -36.79
CA SER A 162 7.65 -4.41 -37.42
C SER A 162 6.53 -5.15 -36.66
N TYR A 163 6.84 -5.97 -35.66
CA TYR A 163 5.91 -6.87 -35.00
C TYR A 163 5.19 -6.15 -33.84
N LYS A 164 3.84 -6.26 -33.80
CA LYS A 164 3.04 -5.75 -32.69
C LYS A 164 3.18 -6.63 -31.45
N VAL A 165 3.20 -6.02 -30.27
CA VAL A 165 3.19 -6.67 -28.98
C VAL A 165 1.82 -6.46 -28.36
N ALA A 166 1.05 -7.52 -28.13
CA ALA A 166 -0.24 -7.47 -27.44
C ALA A 166 -0.15 -7.91 -25.98
N SER A 167 0.88 -8.71 -25.64
CA SER A 167 1.09 -9.26 -24.30
C SER A 167 2.58 -9.43 -23.97
N PRO A 168 2.96 -9.59 -22.70
CA PRO A 168 4.35 -9.93 -22.33
C PRO A 168 4.89 -11.20 -22.98
N SER A 169 4.04 -12.21 -23.22
CA SER A 169 4.45 -13.46 -23.89
C SER A 169 4.88 -13.23 -25.33
N ASP A 170 4.28 -12.26 -26.02
CA ASP A 170 4.64 -11.93 -27.41
C ASP A 170 6.08 -11.41 -27.50
N VAL A 171 6.54 -10.65 -26.50
CA VAL A 171 7.91 -10.13 -26.49
C VAL A 171 8.92 -11.27 -26.64
N ARG A 172 8.78 -12.32 -25.80
CA ARG A 172 9.67 -13.49 -25.87
C ARG A 172 9.54 -14.24 -27.19
N ALA A 173 8.31 -14.50 -27.63
CA ALA A 173 8.05 -15.23 -28.88
C ALA A 173 8.59 -14.49 -30.10
N ILE A 174 8.39 -13.18 -30.20
CA ILE A 174 8.91 -12.33 -31.29
C ILE A 174 10.43 -12.31 -31.25
N MET A 175 11.04 -12.09 -30.09
CA MET A 175 12.51 -12.07 -29.96
C MET A 175 13.14 -13.40 -30.38
N GLN A 176 12.61 -14.52 -29.89
CA GLN A 176 13.12 -15.84 -30.20
C GLN A 176 12.99 -16.21 -31.68
N LYS A 177 11.86 -15.83 -32.30
CA LYS A 177 11.55 -16.23 -33.69
C LYS A 177 12.24 -15.35 -34.74
N HIS A 178 12.43 -14.07 -34.48
CA HIS A 178 12.76 -13.09 -35.53
C HIS A 178 14.09 -12.37 -35.34
N PHE A 179 14.75 -12.49 -34.18
CA PHE A 179 15.98 -11.75 -33.90
C PHE A 179 17.07 -12.64 -33.33
N LYS A 180 18.33 -12.18 -33.47
CA LYS A 180 19.52 -12.88 -32.95
C LYS A 180 20.20 -12.05 -31.86
N VAL A 181 21.02 -12.70 -31.05
CA VAL A 181 21.88 -12.03 -30.07
C VAL A 181 22.88 -11.13 -30.80
N GLY A 182 23.06 -9.91 -30.33
CA GLY A 182 23.97 -8.91 -30.91
C GLY A 182 23.32 -8.02 -31.98
N GLU A 183 22.09 -8.28 -32.39
CA GLU A 183 21.36 -7.52 -33.40
C GLU A 183 20.80 -6.22 -32.77
N ILE A 184 20.79 -5.12 -33.54
CA ILE A 184 20.15 -3.87 -33.12
C ILE A 184 18.69 -3.90 -33.56
N VAL A 185 17.77 -3.87 -32.60
CA VAL A 185 16.35 -3.99 -32.82
C VAL A 185 15.65 -2.72 -32.31
N ASN A 186 14.72 -2.20 -33.10
CA ASN A 186 13.91 -1.04 -32.71
C ASN A 186 12.75 -1.45 -31.82
N PHE A 187 12.74 -1.01 -30.56
CA PHE A 187 11.62 -1.14 -29.65
C PHE A 187 10.77 0.13 -29.68
N THR A 188 9.49 0.00 -30.02
CA THR A 188 8.55 1.11 -29.89
C THR A 188 7.88 1.00 -28.52
N VAL A 189 8.07 2.00 -27.69
CA VAL A 189 7.45 2.09 -26.36
C VAL A 189 6.50 3.28 -26.28
N VAL A 190 5.46 3.18 -25.46
CA VAL A 190 4.64 4.33 -25.05
C VAL A 190 5.19 4.80 -23.72
N ARG A 191 5.68 6.05 -23.71
CA ARG A 191 6.23 6.75 -22.53
C ARG A 191 5.46 8.05 -22.36
N HIS A 192 4.83 8.25 -21.20
CA HIS A 192 4.00 9.45 -20.94
C HIS A 192 2.94 9.73 -22.04
N GLY A 193 2.35 8.67 -22.60
CA GLY A 193 1.34 8.77 -23.65
C GLY A 193 1.89 8.97 -25.07
N GLN A 194 3.21 9.14 -25.26
CA GLN A 194 3.86 9.33 -26.54
C GLN A 194 4.62 8.08 -26.98
N GLN A 195 4.57 7.77 -28.26
CA GLN A 195 5.38 6.67 -28.84
C GLN A 195 6.82 7.14 -29.07
N VAL A 196 7.76 6.35 -28.56
CA VAL A 196 9.20 6.55 -28.72
C VAL A 196 9.81 5.28 -29.32
N VAL A 197 10.62 5.41 -30.38
CA VAL A 197 11.35 4.32 -30.98
C VAL A 197 12.79 4.33 -30.46
N ILE A 198 13.21 3.20 -29.89
CA ILE A 198 14.51 3.08 -29.20
C ILE A 198 15.28 1.93 -29.80
N PRO A 199 16.42 2.17 -30.48
CA PRO A 199 17.30 1.10 -30.97
C PRO A 199 18.10 0.50 -29.82
N ILE A 200 17.97 -0.81 -29.63
CA ILE A 200 18.64 -1.55 -28.55
C ILE A 200 19.32 -2.78 -29.13
N LYS A 201 20.58 -2.96 -28.76
CA LYS A 201 21.34 -4.17 -29.12
C LYS A 201 20.87 -5.31 -28.22
N THR A 202 20.46 -6.42 -28.80
CA THR A 202 20.08 -7.63 -28.06
C THR A 202 21.27 -8.30 -27.38
N THR A 203 21.02 -9.00 -26.30
CA THR A 203 22.04 -9.75 -25.53
C THR A 203 21.49 -11.10 -25.09
N THR A 204 22.37 -11.97 -24.62
CA THR A 204 22.00 -13.23 -23.97
C THR A 204 21.36 -12.94 -22.59
N ILE A 205 20.34 -13.69 -22.25
CA ILE A 205 19.74 -13.70 -20.92
C ILE A 205 20.14 -15.01 -20.23
N PRO A 206 20.66 -14.97 -18.98
CA PRO A 206 20.97 -16.19 -18.25
C PRO A 206 19.77 -17.14 -18.19
N HIS A 207 20.00 -18.41 -18.52
CA HIS A 207 18.99 -19.48 -18.55
C HIS A 207 17.80 -19.27 -19.51
N ASP A 208 17.93 -18.37 -20.49
CA ASP A 208 16.94 -18.19 -21.56
C ASP A 208 17.59 -18.24 -22.92
N PRO A 209 17.17 -19.15 -23.85
CA PRO A 209 17.71 -19.23 -25.20
C PRO A 209 17.33 -18.06 -26.10
N ALA A 210 16.28 -17.29 -25.73
CA ALA A 210 15.85 -16.15 -26.51
C ALA A 210 16.77 -14.94 -26.29
N PRO A 211 17.08 -14.17 -27.37
CA PRO A 211 17.78 -12.91 -27.22
C PRO A 211 16.90 -11.93 -26.41
N GLY A 212 17.53 -11.14 -25.55
CA GLY A 212 16.82 -10.19 -24.70
C GLY A 212 17.50 -8.84 -24.60
N ILE A 213 16.96 -7.96 -23.77
CA ILE A 213 17.50 -6.61 -23.54
C ILE A 213 17.68 -6.30 -22.04
N GLY A 214 17.35 -7.25 -21.17
CA GLY A 214 17.50 -7.09 -19.71
C GLY A 214 16.41 -6.27 -19.06
N VAL A 215 15.15 -6.47 -19.44
CA VAL A 215 13.97 -5.87 -18.81
C VAL A 215 13.09 -6.94 -18.17
N LEU A 216 12.49 -6.60 -17.03
CA LEU A 216 11.38 -7.35 -16.44
C LEU A 216 10.07 -6.74 -16.95
N ILE A 217 9.21 -7.57 -17.50
CA ILE A 217 7.94 -7.11 -18.09
C ILE A 217 6.74 -7.76 -17.39
N SER A 218 5.61 -7.06 -17.41
CA SER A 218 4.33 -7.50 -16.84
C SER A 218 3.17 -7.03 -17.72
N THR A 219 1.96 -7.51 -17.41
CA THR A 219 0.75 -7.04 -18.04
C THR A 219 0.30 -5.73 -17.40
N LEU A 220 0.13 -4.67 -18.20
CA LEU A 220 -0.57 -3.46 -17.75
C LEU A 220 -2.07 -3.74 -17.73
N GLN A 221 -2.72 -3.46 -16.62
CA GLN A 221 -4.17 -3.56 -16.49
C GLN A 221 -4.76 -2.17 -16.23
N ARG A 222 -5.96 -1.94 -16.76
CA ARG A 222 -6.76 -0.74 -16.44
C ARG A 222 -8.18 -1.14 -16.05
N PRO A 223 -8.82 -0.37 -15.15
CA PRO A 223 -10.23 -0.58 -14.83
C PRO A 223 -11.10 -0.16 -16.02
N VAL A 224 -12.17 -0.90 -16.24
CA VAL A 224 -13.33 -0.50 -17.05
C VAL A 224 -14.50 -0.48 -16.10
N VAL A 225 -14.91 0.71 -15.74
CA VAL A 225 -15.92 0.98 -14.72
C VAL A 225 -17.06 1.83 -15.32
N PRO A 226 -18.34 1.45 -15.09
CA PRO A 226 -19.49 2.23 -15.53
C PRO A 226 -19.60 3.62 -14.91
N ARG A 227 -19.13 3.77 -13.66
CA ARG A 227 -19.16 5.05 -12.94
C ARG A 227 -17.75 5.51 -12.60
N PRO A 228 -17.21 6.54 -13.25
CA PRO A 228 -15.90 7.07 -12.92
C PRO A 228 -15.77 7.48 -11.45
N VAL A 229 -14.70 7.02 -10.81
CA VAL A 229 -14.38 7.29 -9.42
C VAL A 229 -13.14 8.17 -9.34
N THR A 230 -13.12 9.12 -8.43
CA THR A 230 -11.93 9.88 -8.07
C THR A 230 -11.57 9.59 -6.64
N ILE A 231 -10.35 9.12 -6.39
CA ILE A 231 -9.84 8.83 -5.05
C ILE A 231 -8.61 9.71 -4.79
N LYS A 232 -8.63 10.45 -3.68
CA LYS A 232 -7.54 11.35 -3.26
C LYS A 232 -6.91 10.85 -1.96
N THR A 233 -5.69 10.33 -2.03
CA THR A 233 -4.92 9.82 -0.89
C THR A 233 -3.54 10.49 -0.85
N THR A 234 -3.52 11.82 -0.65
CA THR A 234 -2.27 12.58 -0.66
C THR A 234 -1.30 12.08 0.42
N ASN A 235 -0.08 11.70 0.02
CA ASN A 235 0.99 11.23 0.89
C ASN A 235 0.69 9.96 1.72
N ILE A 236 -0.34 9.20 1.35
CA ILE A 236 -0.65 7.92 1.96
C ILE A 236 -0.24 6.81 1.00
N GLY A 237 0.58 5.87 1.47
CA GLY A 237 1.07 4.74 0.69
C GLY A 237 0.57 3.40 1.21
N GLY A 238 0.74 2.36 0.38
CA GLY A 238 0.37 0.98 0.69
C GLY A 238 -1.07 0.61 0.34
N PRO A 239 -1.36 -0.67 0.07
CA PRO A 239 -2.64 -1.11 -0.49
C PRO A 239 -3.75 -1.30 0.56
N SER A 240 -3.47 -1.08 1.85
CA SER A 240 -4.30 -1.51 2.98
C SER A 240 -5.61 -0.75 3.20
N ALA A 241 -5.90 0.28 2.40
CA ALA A 241 -7.16 1.03 2.44
C ALA A 241 -8.20 0.52 1.41
N GLY A 242 -7.81 -0.39 0.52
CA GLY A 242 -8.61 -0.83 -0.62
C GLY A 242 -10.00 -1.33 -0.25
N MET A 243 -10.11 -2.16 0.77
CA MET A 243 -11.39 -2.68 1.26
C MET A 243 -12.35 -1.55 1.62
N MET A 244 -11.89 -0.58 2.38
CA MET A 244 -12.74 0.51 2.85
C MET A 244 -13.10 1.49 1.74
N MET A 245 -12.18 1.73 0.80
CA MET A 245 -12.48 2.52 -0.41
C MET A 245 -13.55 1.84 -1.27
N ALA A 246 -13.49 0.52 -1.45
CA ALA A 246 -14.50 -0.24 -2.19
C ALA A 246 -15.89 -0.18 -1.52
N LEU A 247 -15.96 -0.26 -0.19
CA LEU A 247 -17.20 -0.11 0.58
C LEU A 247 -17.78 1.31 0.45
N GLU A 248 -16.94 2.33 0.45
CA GLU A 248 -17.39 3.72 0.23
C GLU A 248 -17.93 3.91 -1.19
N ILE A 249 -17.26 3.34 -2.21
CA ILE A 249 -17.75 3.36 -3.60
C ILE A 249 -19.12 2.68 -3.68
N TYR A 250 -19.25 1.48 -3.09
CA TYR A 250 -20.53 0.79 -3.01
C TYR A 250 -21.63 1.66 -2.37
N GLN A 251 -21.33 2.29 -1.23
CA GLN A 251 -22.24 3.15 -0.50
C GLN A 251 -22.72 4.33 -1.36
N GLN A 252 -21.80 5.01 -2.05
CA GLN A 252 -22.14 6.14 -2.91
C GLN A 252 -22.94 5.74 -4.15
N ILE A 253 -22.70 4.56 -4.72
CA ILE A 253 -23.44 4.07 -5.88
C ILE A 253 -24.88 3.69 -5.49
N THR A 254 -25.05 3.01 -4.38
CA THR A 254 -26.35 2.43 -3.96
C THR A 254 -27.18 3.38 -3.11
N GLY A 255 -26.59 4.46 -2.58
CA GLY A 255 -27.24 5.35 -1.61
C GLY A 255 -27.49 4.72 -0.23
N LYS A 256 -26.99 3.49 0.00
CA LYS A 256 -27.21 2.75 1.27
C LYS A 256 -26.19 3.17 2.30
N THR A 257 -26.65 3.58 3.49
CA THR A 257 -25.79 3.89 4.62
C THR A 257 -25.21 2.63 5.24
N LEU A 258 -23.87 2.51 5.33
CA LEU A 258 -23.20 1.35 5.91
C LEU A 258 -22.79 1.55 7.38
N ALA A 259 -22.59 2.79 7.79
CA ALA A 259 -22.12 3.11 9.14
C ALA A 259 -23.23 3.29 10.17
N HIS A 260 -24.50 3.41 9.76
CA HIS A 260 -25.70 3.52 10.61
C HIS A 260 -25.59 4.50 11.80
N GLY A 261 -24.84 5.58 11.63
CA GLY A 261 -24.59 6.58 12.69
C GLY A 261 -23.30 6.35 13.48
N HIS A 262 -22.63 5.22 13.29
CA HIS A 262 -21.36 4.88 13.93
C HIS A 262 -20.15 5.47 13.20
N ILE A 263 -19.01 5.44 13.87
CA ILE A 263 -17.70 5.62 13.24
C ILE A 263 -17.13 4.21 13.02
N VAL A 264 -17.17 3.76 11.76
CA VAL A 264 -16.66 2.47 11.33
C VAL A 264 -15.30 2.66 10.68
N ALA A 265 -14.27 2.09 11.24
CA ALA A 265 -12.96 2.01 10.61
C ALA A 265 -12.72 0.63 10.01
N GLY A 266 -11.79 0.54 9.08
CA GLY A 266 -11.37 -0.75 8.55
C GLY A 266 -10.03 -0.68 7.85
N THR A 267 -9.45 -1.85 7.64
CA THR A 267 -8.22 -2.02 6.90
C THR A 267 -8.24 -3.36 6.16
N GLY A 268 -7.61 -3.40 5.01
CA GLY A 268 -7.51 -4.60 4.17
C GLY A 268 -7.12 -4.21 2.75
N GLU A 269 -6.19 -4.91 2.17
CA GLU A 269 -5.98 -4.86 0.72
C GLU A 269 -7.16 -5.58 0.05
N VAL A 270 -7.64 -5.07 -1.07
CA VAL A 270 -8.73 -5.67 -1.82
C VAL A 270 -8.27 -6.08 -3.21
N THR A 271 -8.68 -7.27 -3.65
CA THR A 271 -8.52 -7.68 -5.06
C THR A 271 -9.69 -7.16 -5.89
N PRO A 272 -9.56 -7.04 -7.23
CA PRO A 272 -10.67 -6.69 -8.11
C PRO A 272 -11.89 -7.62 -7.99
N SER A 273 -11.68 -8.88 -7.54
CA SER A 273 -12.76 -9.85 -7.27
C SER A 273 -13.41 -9.69 -5.90
N GLY A 274 -12.97 -8.72 -5.08
CA GLY A 274 -13.54 -8.44 -3.77
C GLY A 274 -12.99 -9.29 -2.62
N GLN A 275 -11.91 -10.06 -2.82
CA GLN A 275 -11.21 -10.74 -1.72
C GLN A 275 -10.45 -9.73 -0.88
N VAL A 276 -10.42 -9.95 0.44
CA VAL A 276 -9.69 -9.12 1.41
C VAL A 276 -8.43 -9.83 1.86
N LEU A 277 -7.28 -9.19 1.62
CA LEU A 277 -5.96 -9.72 1.91
C LEU A 277 -5.37 -9.12 3.18
N PRO A 278 -4.46 -9.83 3.87
CA PRO A 278 -3.82 -9.37 5.10
C PRO A 278 -2.93 -8.15 4.87
N ILE A 279 -2.70 -7.40 5.96
CA ILE A 279 -1.93 -6.15 5.96
C ILE A 279 -0.90 -6.12 7.10
N GLY A 280 0.02 -5.16 7.04
CA GLY A 280 0.97 -4.88 8.12
C GLY A 280 0.46 -3.86 9.14
N GLY A 281 1.07 -3.85 10.36
CA GLY A 281 0.87 -2.83 11.37
C GLY A 281 -0.54 -2.79 11.98
N VAL A 282 -1.25 -3.93 12.05
CA VAL A 282 -2.63 -3.95 12.55
C VAL A 282 -2.74 -3.53 14.01
N ALA A 283 -1.76 -3.84 14.85
CA ALA A 283 -1.74 -3.44 16.26
C ALA A 283 -1.75 -1.91 16.39
N GLN A 284 -0.89 -1.22 15.64
CA GLN A 284 -0.81 0.24 15.61
C GLN A 284 -2.07 0.87 15.01
N LYS A 285 -2.70 0.18 14.04
CA LYS A 285 -3.97 0.61 13.47
C LYS A 285 -5.12 0.56 14.48
N VAL A 286 -5.17 -0.46 15.37
CA VAL A 286 -6.15 -0.52 16.48
C VAL A 286 -6.07 0.74 17.33
N ILE A 287 -4.86 1.17 17.71
CA ILE A 287 -4.66 2.38 18.51
C ILE A 287 -5.12 3.63 17.74
N THR A 288 -4.76 3.69 16.46
CA THR A 288 -5.10 4.84 15.61
C THR A 288 -6.62 5.00 15.46
N VAL A 289 -7.34 3.92 15.19
CA VAL A 289 -8.80 3.98 14.98
C VAL A 289 -9.55 4.23 16.29
N HIS A 290 -9.07 3.71 17.42
CA HIS A 290 -9.62 4.03 18.73
C HIS A 290 -9.52 5.54 19.02
N ARG A 291 -8.34 6.14 18.79
CA ARG A 291 -8.14 7.60 18.94
C ARG A 291 -9.05 8.44 18.06
N ALA A 292 -9.48 7.90 16.91
CA ALA A 292 -10.44 8.54 16.01
C ALA A 292 -11.91 8.34 16.44
N GLY A 293 -12.15 7.66 17.57
CA GLY A 293 -13.50 7.40 18.10
C GLY A 293 -14.26 6.29 17.38
N ALA A 294 -13.54 5.42 16.62
CA ALA A 294 -14.19 4.28 15.97
C ALA A 294 -14.75 3.30 17.02
N THR A 295 -15.99 2.88 16.83
CA THR A 295 -16.66 1.87 17.66
C THR A 295 -16.59 0.47 17.03
N VAL A 296 -16.38 0.44 15.71
CA VAL A 296 -16.28 -0.79 14.90
C VAL A 296 -14.99 -0.76 14.07
N PHE A 297 -14.29 -1.89 14.03
CA PHE A 297 -13.08 -2.05 13.22
C PHE A 297 -13.12 -3.33 12.40
N LEU A 298 -13.13 -3.21 11.06
CA LEU A 298 -13.06 -4.34 10.13
C LEU A 298 -11.59 -4.64 9.81
N VAL A 299 -11.19 -5.91 9.99
CA VAL A 299 -9.80 -6.35 9.75
C VAL A 299 -9.78 -7.63 8.94
N PRO A 300 -8.73 -7.87 8.12
CA PRO A 300 -8.58 -9.16 7.46
C PRO A 300 -8.52 -10.31 8.47
N GLN A 301 -9.11 -11.46 8.14
CA GLN A 301 -9.16 -12.65 9.00
C GLN A 301 -7.79 -13.02 9.60
N LYS A 302 -6.71 -12.95 8.79
CA LYS A 302 -5.35 -13.26 9.25
C LYS A 302 -4.79 -12.23 10.26
N ASN A 303 -5.33 -11.02 10.29
CA ASN A 303 -4.93 -9.95 11.22
C ASN A 303 -5.75 -9.92 12.51
N TYR A 304 -6.89 -10.64 12.57
CA TYR A 304 -7.87 -10.56 13.64
C TYR A 304 -7.28 -10.80 15.03
N ARG A 305 -6.54 -11.90 15.21
CA ARG A 305 -5.98 -12.24 16.53
C ARG A 305 -5.04 -11.15 17.07
N LYS A 306 -4.19 -10.55 16.20
CA LYS A 306 -3.29 -9.47 16.63
C LYS A 306 -4.05 -8.17 16.91
N ALA A 307 -5.15 -7.90 16.19
CA ALA A 307 -6.00 -6.75 16.44
C ALA A 307 -6.76 -6.88 17.77
N GLU A 308 -7.39 -8.03 18.04
CA GLU A 308 -8.07 -8.31 19.30
C GLU A 308 -7.11 -8.27 20.49
N TRP A 309 -5.93 -8.88 20.37
CA TRP A 309 -4.92 -8.82 21.41
C TRP A 309 -4.58 -7.37 21.78
N MET A 310 -4.37 -6.47 20.80
CA MET A 310 -4.08 -5.05 21.08
C MET A 310 -5.28 -4.31 21.69
N ASN A 311 -6.49 -4.61 21.22
CA ASN A 311 -7.73 -4.05 21.74
C ASN A 311 -7.89 -4.37 23.24
N HIS A 312 -7.67 -5.62 23.63
CA HIS A 312 -7.69 -6.05 25.02
C HIS A 312 -6.52 -5.50 25.85
N LEU A 313 -5.30 -5.54 25.33
CA LEU A 313 -4.10 -5.04 26.01
C LEU A 313 -4.24 -3.56 26.41
N LYS A 314 -4.88 -2.77 25.57
CA LYS A 314 -5.11 -1.33 25.82
C LYS A 314 -6.42 -1.02 26.54
N GLY A 315 -7.21 -2.02 26.89
CA GLY A 315 -8.52 -1.84 27.55
C GLY A 315 -9.55 -1.15 26.63
N TYR A 316 -9.39 -1.26 25.31
CA TYR A 316 -10.34 -0.71 24.36
C TYR A 316 -11.54 -1.66 24.22
N HIS A 317 -12.73 -1.11 23.99
CA HIS A 317 -13.98 -1.88 23.86
C HIS A 317 -14.55 -1.79 22.44
N MET A 318 -13.71 -1.64 21.44
CA MET A 318 -14.13 -1.64 20.04
C MET A 318 -14.60 -3.02 19.61
N LYS A 319 -15.66 -3.07 18.81
CA LYS A 319 -16.08 -4.32 18.14
C LYS A 319 -15.18 -4.56 16.93
N ILE A 320 -14.36 -5.59 16.98
CA ILE A 320 -13.48 -5.96 15.87
C ILE A 320 -14.07 -7.15 15.13
N TYR A 321 -14.22 -7.03 13.81
CA TYR A 321 -14.78 -8.08 12.98
C TYR A 321 -13.77 -8.56 11.93
N PRO A 322 -13.52 -9.88 11.86
CA PRO A 322 -12.69 -10.48 10.82
C PRO A 322 -13.45 -10.54 9.49
N VAL A 323 -12.76 -10.24 8.39
CA VAL A 323 -13.33 -10.31 7.04
C VAL A 323 -12.37 -10.98 6.06
N THR A 324 -12.92 -11.73 5.11
CA THR A 324 -12.21 -12.38 4.00
C THR A 324 -12.62 -11.82 2.64
N SER A 325 -13.76 -11.13 2.58
CA SER A 325 -14.30 -10.56 1.34
C SER A 325 -15.14 -9.29 1.59
N LEU A 326 -15.35 -8.50 0.55
CA LEU A 326 -16.26 -7.35 0.58
C LEU A 326 -17.71 -7.76 0.88
N THR A 327 -18.14 -8.91 0.37
CA THR A 327 -19.48 -9.42 0.63
C THR A 327 -19.70 -9.73 2.12
N GLN A 328 -18.68 -10.33 2.77
CA GLN A 328 -18.73 -10.57 4.22
C GLN A 328 -18.69 -9.25 5.00
N ALA A 329 -17.83 -8.30 4.62
CA ALA A 329 -17.76 -6.98 5.24
C ALA A 329 -19.11 -6.26 5.15
N LEU A 330 -19.74 -6.27 3.96
CA LEU A 330 -21.06 -5.69 3.74
C LEU A 330 -22.16 -6.38 4.60
N HIS A 331 -22.13 -7.70 4.71
CA HIS A 331 -23.05 -8.45 5.57
C HIS A 331 -22.91 -8.03 7.04
N ILE A 332 -21.68 -7.93 7.55
CA ILE A 332 -21.40 -7.50 8.93
C ILE A 332 -21.94 -6.08 9.17
N LEU A 333 -21.66 -5.15 8.25
CA LEU A 333 -22.13 -3.76 8.36
C LEU A 333 -23.66 -3.62 8.35
N ARG A 334 -24.37 -4.52 7.67
CA ARG A 334 -25.83 -4.51 7.61
C ARG A 334 -26.51 -5.17 8.80
N THR A 335 -25.84 -6.10 9.48
CA THR A 335 -26.50 -6.97 10.48
C THR A 335 -25.98 -6.77 11.90
N LYS A 336 -24.77 -6.20 12.07
CA LYS A 336 -24.08 -6.12 13.36
C LYS A 336 -23.67 -4.69 13.76
N VAL A 337 -23.81 -3.73 12.87
CA VAL A 337 -23.55 -2.30 13.06
C VAL A 337 -24.83 -1.51 12.92
#